data_961d6225fd7a3a0f66cf97eab0aaaa96
#
_entry.id   961d6225fd7a3a0f66cf97eab0aaaa96
#
_cell.length_a   1.000
_cell.length_b   1.000
_cell.length_c   1.000
_cell.angle_alpha   90.00
_cell.angle_beta   90.00
_cell.angle_gamma   90.00
#
_symmetry.space_group_name_H-M   'P 1'
#
loop_
_entity.id
_entity.type
_entity.pdbx_description
1 polymer ?
#
loop_
_entity_poly.entity_id
_entity_poly.type
_entity_poly.pdbx_seq_one_letter_code
_entity_poly.pdbx_strand_id
1 'polypeptide(L)'
;MDEAKRSKLWEKYSQKRDAETREALIIEYVPLVKLVSGRLSMYLGYTVEYEDLVSYGIFGLIDAIDKFDYGKGIKFETYASLRIRGAILDQIRKMDWIPRSVRQKQRQIDAAIAKLESTENRTATDEDIARELNISLEEYYTW
;
A
#
# COMPACT_ATOMS: atom_id res chain seq x y z
N MET A 1 5.37 -12.26 -19.33
CA MET A 1 6.66 -11.77 -18.89
C MET A 1 7.75 -12.78 -19.19
N ASP A 2 8.84 -12.35 -19.78
CA ASP A 2 9.86 -13.24 -20.32
C ASP A 2 10.85 -13.69 -19.25
N GLU A 3 10.92 -15.00 -19.01
CA GLU A 3 11.84 -15.60 -18.04
C GLU A 3 13.32 -15.41 -18.45
N ALA A 4 13.60 -15.41 -19.74
CA ALA A 4 14.95 -15.16 -20.24
C ALA A 4 15.42 -13.74 -19.89
N LYS A 5 14.54 -12.77 -19.98
CA LYS A 5 14.83 -11.38 -19.61
C LYS A 5 15.14 -11.26 -18.12
N ARG A 6 14.36 -11.96 -17.29
CA ARG A 6 14.57 -11.98 -15.83
C ARG A 6 15.91 -12.60 -15.47
N SER A 7 16.25 -13.72 -16.09
CA SER A 7 17.53 -14.39 -15.87
C SER A 7 18.71 -13.49 -16.22
N LYS A 8 18.61 -12.76 -17.32
CA LYS A 8 19.67 -11.82 -17.72
C LYS A 8 19.85 -10.69 -16.73
N LEU A 9 18.74 -10.15 -16.22
CA LEU A 9 18.79 -9.09 -15.20
C LEU A 9 19.45 -9.59 -13.92
N TRP A 10 19.10 -10.80 -13.48
CA TRP A 10 19.70 -11.39 -12.26
C TRP A 10 21.17 -11.69 -12.43
N GLU A 11 21.56 -12.25 -13.58
CA GLU A 11 22.98 -12.50 -13.87
C GLU A 11 23.78 -11.21 -13.82
N LYS A 12 23.27 -10.17 -14.46
CA LYS A 12 23.93 -8.87 -14.48
C LYS A 12 24.04 -8.27 -13.08
N TYR A 13 22.96 -8.37 -12.30
CA TYR A 13 22.92 -7.82 -10.95
C TYR A 13 23.82 -8.59 -9.99
N SER A 14 23.97 -9.90 -10.18
CA SER A 14 24.86 -10.71 -9.34
C SER A 14 26.33 -10.39 -9.59
N GLN A 15 26.69 -9.97 -10.82
CA GLN A 15 28.04 -9.58 -11.17
C GLN A 15 28.37 -8.17 -10.67
N LYS A 16 27.45 -7.25 -10.84
CA LYS A 16 27.61 -5.86 -10.41
C LYS A 16 26.27 -5.30 -9.96
N ARG A 17 26.16 -5.01 -8.68
CA ARG A 17 24.93 -4.48 -8.05
C ARG A 17 24.81 -2.98 -8.30
N ASP A 18 24.58 -2.60 -9.56
CA ASP A 18 24.38 -1.20 -9.89
C ASP A 18 22.93 -0.77 -9.73
N ALA A 19 22.72 0.55 -9.59
CA ALA A 19 21.39 1.13 -9.36
C ALA A 19 20.46 0.92 -10.56
N GLU A 20 21.00 0.96 -11.77
CA GLU A 20 20.23 0.80 -13.00
C GLU A 20 19.62 -0.60 -13.11
N THR A 21 20.42 -1.64 -12.86
CA THR A 21 19.94 -3.02 -12.90
C THR A 21 18.96 -3.30 -11.76
N ARG A 22 19.22 -2.72 -10.59
CA ARG A 22 18.31 -2.83 -9.44
C ARG A 22 16.94 -2.24 -9.77
N GLU A 23 16.92 -1.06 -10.36
CA GLU A 23 15.68 -0.42 -10.79
C GLU A 23 14.92 -1.25 -11.82
N ALA A 24 15.66 -1.81 -12.80
CA ALA A 24 15.06 -2.69 -13.80
C ALA A 24 14.42 -3.92 -13.18
N LEU A 25 15.05 -4.51 -12.18
CA LEU A 25 14.47 -5.63 -11.43
C LEU A 25 13.22 -5.23 -10.66
N ILE A 26 13.23 -4.08 -10.02
CA ILE A 26 12.06 -3.58 -9.30
C ILE A 26 10.87 -3.43 -10.25
N ILE A 27 11.08 -2.78 -11.39
CA ILE A 27 10.04 -2.57 -12.39
C ILE A 27 9.51 -3.91 -12.92
N GLU A 28 10.41 -4.85 -13.18
CA GLU A 28 10.06 -6.17 -13.70
C GLU A 28 9.12 -6.94 -12.78
N TYR A 29 9.26 -6.78 -11.46
CA TYR A 29 8.50 -7.53 -10.47
C TYR A 29 7.36 -6.74 -9.81
N VAL A 30 7.09 -5.50 -10.23
CA VAL A 30 5.94 -4.74 -9.73
C VAL A 30 4.62 -5.52 -9.92
N PRO A 31 4.38 -6.24 -11.04
CA PRO A 31 3.18 -7.05 -11.18
C PRO A 31 3.00 -8.09 -10.07
N LEU A 32 4.09 -8.63 -9.52
CA LEU A 32 4.03 -9.56 -8.40
C LEU A 32 3.50 -8.86 -7.14
N VAL A 33 3.95 -7.63 -6.90
CA VAL A 33 3.44 -6.83 -5.77
C VAL A 33 1.93 -6.61 -5.91
N LYS A 34 1.47 -6.29 -7.10
CA LYS A 34 0.05 -6.08 -7.37
C LYS A 34 -0.76 -7.35 -7.15
N LEU A 35 -0.23 -8.50 -7.54
CA LEU A 35 -0.88 -9.79 -7.34
C LEU A 35 -1.05 -10.11 -5.85
N VAL A 36 0.01 -9.98 -5.07
CA VAL A 36 -0.01 -10.21 -3.62
C VAL A 36 -0.94 -9.22 -2.93
N SER A 37 -0.86 -7.96 -3.31
CA SER A 37 -1.73 -6.91 -2.74
C SER A 37 -3.20 -7.17 -3.04
N GLY A 38 -3.52 -7.62 -4.26
CA GLY A 38 -4.88 -7.96 -4.64
C GLY A 38 -5.45 -9.10 -3.81
N ARG A 39 -4.66 -10.14 -3.57
CA ARG A 39 -5.07 -11.27 -2.73
C ARG A 39 -5.31 -10.84 -1.28
N LEU A 40 -4.44 -10.02 -0.73
CA LEU A 40 -4.59 -9.51 0.62
C LEU A 40 -5.78 -8.55 0.73
N SER A 41 -6.04 -7.74 -0.30
CA SER A 41 -7.19 -6.84 -0.33
C SER A 41 -8.50 -7.62 -0.20
N MET A 42 -8.62 -8.75 -0.89
CA MET A 42 -9.79 -9.61 -0.78
C MET A 42 -9.96 -10.17 0.63
N TYR A 43 -8.86 -10.52 1.27
CA TYR A 43 -8.85 -11.09 2.61
C TYR A 43 -9.13 -10.04 3.69
N LEU A 44 -8.55 -8.84 3.55
CA LEU A 44 -8.66 -7.76 4.53
C LEU A 44 -9.94 -6.92 4.35
N GLY A 45 -10.62 -7.06 3.22
CA GLY A 45 -11.82 -6.30 2.93
C GLY A 45 -11.53 -4.80 2.76
N TYR A 46 -12.42 -3.97 3.28
CA TYR A 46 -12.33 -2.51 3.11
C TYR A 46 -11.48 -1.81 4.16
N THR A 47 -10.70 -2.55 4.94
CA THR A 47 -9.91 -1.98 6.05
C THR A 47 -8.77 -1.11 5.55
N VAL A 48 -8.13 -1.54 4.45
CA VAL A 48 -6.98 -0.84 3.87
C VAL A 48 -7.18 -0.78 2.36
N GLU A 49 -6.87 0.36 1.77
CA GLU A 49 -7.02 0.52 0.32
C GLU A 49 -5.94 -0.26 -0.42
N TYR A 50 -6.32 -0.80 -1.58
CA TYR A 50 -5.43 -1.59 -2.43
C TYR A 50 -4.13 -0.83 -2.77
N GLU A 51 -4.24 0.45 -3.10
CA GLU A 51 -3.07 1.26 -3.47
C GLU A 51 -2.08 1.40 -2.31
N ASP A 52 -2.57 1.47 -1.09
CA ASP A 52 -1.72 1.49 0.10
C ASP A 52 -1.01 0.16 0.27
N LEU A 53 -1.71 -0.96 0.04
CA LEU A 53 -1.11 -2.28 0.09
C LEU A 53 0.02 -2.42 -0.92
N VAL A 54 -0.18 -1.92 -2.14
CA VAL A 54 0.86 -1.93 -3.18
C VAL A 54 2.08 -1.13 -2.72
N SER A 55 1.87 0.06 -2.17
CA SER A 55 2.96 0.89 -1.66
C SER A 55 3.77 0.19 -0.58
N TYR A 56 3.11 -0.46 0.38
CA TYR A 56 3.79 -1.22 1.43
C TYR A 56 4.54 -2.43 0.84
N GLY A 57 3.92 -3.09 -0.14
CA GLY A 57 4.51 -4.26 -0.79
C GLY A 57 5.76 -3.94 -1.58
N ILE A 58 5.85 -2.76 -2.16
CA ILE A 58 7.04 -2.34 -2.91
C ILE A 58 8.27 -2.31 -2.01
N PHE A 59 8.15 -1.88 -0.76
CA PHE A 59 9.26 -1.95 0.20
C PHE A 59 9.72 -3.38 0.44
N GLY A 60 8.77 -4.32 0.52
CA GLY A 60 9.08 -5.74 0.64
C GLY A 60 9.78 -6.29 -0.60
N LEU A 61 9.38 -5.84 -1.79
CA LEU A 61 10.01 -6.23 -3.05
C LEU A 61 11.47 -5.73 -3.11
N ILE A 62 11.70 -4.48 -2.76
CA ILE A 62 13.04 -3.88 -2.76
C ILE A 62 13.95 -4.65 -1.78
N ASP A 63 13.46 -4.93 -0.59
CA ASP A 63 14.18 -5.72 0.40
C ASP A 63 14.50 -7.12 -0.14
N ALA A 64 13.56 -7.76 -0.81
CA ALA A 64 13.75 -9.08 -1.41
C ALA A 64 14.84 -9.05 -2.49
N ILE A 65 14.84 -8.04 -3.35
CA ILE A 65 15.84 -7.91 -4.41
C ILE A 65 17.23 -7.73 -3.79
N ASP A 66 17.34 -6.91 -2.76
CA ASP A 66 18.62 -6.63 -2.12
C ASP A 66 19.20 -7.85 -1.38
N LYS A 67 18.33 -8.71 -0.85
CA LYS A 67 18.75 -9.86 -0.03
C LYS A 67 18.76 -11.20 -0.75
N PHE A 68 18.19 -11.26 -1.96
CA PHE A 68 18.10 -12.53 -2.67
C PHE A 68 19.46 -13.01 -3.16
N ASP A 69 19.73 -14.30 -2.94
CA ASP A 69 20.92 -14.96 -3.46
C ASP A 69 20.54 -15.80 -4.68
N TYR A 70 20.88 -15.31 -5.84
CA TYR A 70 20.50 -15.89 -7.13
C TYR A 70 21.11 -17.26 -7.39
N GLY A 71 21.98 -17.76 -6.68
CA GLY A 71 22.61 -19.06 -6.93
C GLY A 71 22.04 -20.23 -6.14
N LYS A 72 21.04 -20.02 -5.27
CA LYS A 72 20.62 -21.02 -4.31
C LYS A 72 19.44 -21.91 -4.72
N GLY A 73 19.03 -21.88 -5.98
CA GLY A 73 18.02 -22.80 -6.49
C GLY A 73 16.58 -22.51 -6.08
N ILE A 74 16.33 -21.46 -5.31
CA ILE A 74 14.98 -21.02 -4.93
C ILE A 74 14.52 -19.98 -5.96
N LYS A 75 13.28 -20.09 -6.40
CA LYS A 75 12.71 -19.09 -7.30
C LYS A 75 12.53 -17.75 -6.58
N PHE A 76 12.95 -16.68 -7.24
CA PHE A 76 12.81 -15.34 -6.65
C PHE A 76 11.36 -15.02 -6.33
N GLU A 77 10.42 -15.37 -7.20
CA GLU A 77 8.99 -15.08 -7.01
C GLU A 77 8.45 -15.68 -5.71
N THR A 78 8.88 -16.88 -5.36
CA THR A 78 8.48 -17.55 -4.12
C THR A 78 9.04 -16.79 -2.91
N TYR A 79 10.32 -16.47 -2.97
CA TYR A 79 10.99 -15.71 -1.90
C TYR A 79 10.39 -14.33 -1.73
N ALA A 80 10.21 -13.61 -2.84
CA ALA A 80 9.70 -12.25 -2.84
C ALA A 80 8.25 -12.17 -2.38
N SER A 81 7.40 -13.12 -2.78
CA SER A 81 5.99 -13.13 -2.38
C SER A 81 5.85 -13.14 -0.86
N LEU A 82 6.66 -13.93 -0.17
CA LEU A 82 6.66 -13.97 1.30
C LEU A 82 7.13 -12.64 1.90
N ARG A 83 8.15 -12.04 1.31
CA ARG A 83 8.69 -10.75 1.77
C ARG A 83 7.71 -9.60 1.53
N ILE A 84 7.07 -9.58 0.38
CA ILE A 84 6.05 -8.60 0.03
C ILE A 84 4.87 -8.70 1.01
N ARG A 85 4.36 -9.90 1.19
CA ARG A 85 3.26 -10.15 2.12
C ARG A 85 3.63 -9.75 3.56
N GLY A 86 4.82 -10.12 4.01
CA GLY A 86 5.30 -9.75 5.33
C GLY A 86 5.39 -8.26 5.54
N ALA A 87 5.90 -7.51 4.56
CA ALA A 87 6.01 -6.06 4.62
C ALA A 87 4.63 -5.40 4.72
N ILE A 88 3.67 -5.88 3.94
CA ILE A 88 2.30 -5.37 3.98
C ILE A 88 1.67 -5.63 5.36
N LEU A 89 1.75 -6.86 5.85
CA LEU A 89 1.14 -7.22 7.12
C LEU A 89 1.81 -6.50 8.31
N ASP A 90 3.12 -6.31 8.28
CA ASP A 90 3.84 -5.57 9.31
C ASP A 90 3.37 -4.12 9.36
N GLN A 91 3.17 -3.51 8.21
CA GLN A 91 2.71 -2.13 8.15
C GLN A 91 1.27 -2.01 8.68
N ILE A 92 0.42 -2.96 8.35
CA ILE A 92 -0.95 -3.00 8.86
C ILE A 92 -0.96 -3.14 10.38
N ARG A 93 -0.12 -4.00 10.94
CA ARG A 93 -0.01 -4.16 12.40
C ARG A 93 0.41 -2.87 13.10
N LYS A 94 1.34 -2.14 12.51
CA LYS A 94 1.76 -0.84 13.06
C LYS A 94 0.63 0.19 13.08
N MET A 95 -0.35 0.04 12.19
CA MET A 95 -1.50 0.93 12.09
C MET A 95 -2.68 0.50 12.98
N ASP A 96 -2.63 -0.69 13.56
CA ASP A 96 -3.74 -1.24 14.36
C ASP A 96 -4.00 -0.47 15.66
N TRP A 97 -3.05 0.37 16.11
CA TRP A 97 -3.28 1.23 17.26
C TRP A 97 -4.32 2.31 17.00
N ILE A 98 -4.64 2.59 15.72
CA ILE A 98 -5.72 3.49 15.34
C ILE A 98 -6.97 2.63 15.05
N PRO A 99 -8.02 2.72 15.89
CA PRO A 99 -9.22 1.93 15.67
C PRO A 99 -9.82 2.18 14.29
N ARG A 100 -10.35 1.13 13.68
CA ARG A 100 -11.01 1.20 12.38
C ARG A 100 -12.13 2.25 12.36
N SER A 101 -12.90 2.33 13.44
CA SER A 101 -13.99 3.30 13.57
C SER A 101 -13.50 4.74 13.49
N VAL A 102 -12.33 5.03 14.06
CA VAL A 102 -11.73 6.38 14.01
C VAL A 102 -11.34 6.72 12.57
N ARG A 103 -10.77 5.78 11.85
CA ARG A 103 -10.39 5.99 10.44
C ARG A 103 -11.59 6.21 9.55
N GLN A 104 -12.68 5.46 9.76
CA GLN A 104 -13.92 5.65 9.02
C GLN A 104 -14.51 7.03 9.28
N LYS A 105 -14.52 7.45 10.53
CA LYS A 105 -15.01 8.78 10.90
C LYS A 105 -14.18 9.89 10.25
N GLN A 106 -12.86 9.74 10.23
CA GLN A 106 -11.98 10.71 9.58
C GLN A 106 -12.28 10.81 8.08
N ARG A 107 -12.48 9.69 7.40
CA ARG A 107 -12.84 9.67 5.98
C ARG A 107 -14.19 10.35 5.73
N GLN A 108 -15.16 10.12 6.59
CA GLN A 108 -16.47 10.76 6.48
C GLN A 108 -16.37 12.27 6.65
N ILE A 109 -15.57 12.74 7.59
CA ILE A 109 -15.33 14.16 7.81
C ILE A 109 -14.66 14.78 6.59
N ASP A 110 -13.61 14.14 6.07
CA ASP A 110 -12.88 14.64 4.90
C ASP A 110 -13.79 14.73 3.66
N ALA A 111 -14.64 13.73 3.46
CA ALA A 111 -15.60 13.72 2.36
C ALA A 111 -16.64 14.83 2.50
N ALA A 112 -17.14 15.07 3.72
CA ALA A 112 -18.10 16.13 4.00
C ALA A 112 -17.47 17.50 3.74
N ILE A 113 -16.25 17.72 4.16
CA ILE A 113 -15.52 18.99 3.93
C ILE A 113 -15.34 19.23 2.44
N ALA A 114 -14.88 18.22 1.69
CA ALA A 114 -14.68 18.33 0.25
C ALA A 114 -15.98 18.68 -0.48
N LYS A 115 -17.08 18.04 -0.11
CA LYS A 115 -18.39 18.29 -0.71
C LYS A 115 -18.86 19.70 -0.43
N LEU A 116 -18.79 20.16 0.82
CA LEU A 116 -19.24 21.49 1.21
C LEU A 116 -18.41 22.60 0.56
N GLU A 117 -17.11 22.46 0.53
CA GLU A 117 -16.23 23.45 -0.06
C GLU A 117 -16.39 23.56 -1.57
N SER A 118 -16.69 22.42 -2.25
CA SER A 118 -16.90 22.42 -3.69
C SER A 118 -18.28 23.00 -4.09
N THR A 119 -19.31 22.80 -3.27
CA THR A 119 -20.67 23.28 -3.56
C THR A 119 -20.91 24.71 -3.13
N GLU A 120 -20.38 25.13 -1.99
CA GLU A 120 -20.64 26.43 -1.40
C GLU A 120 -19.50 27.43 -1.62
N ASN A 121 -18.41 26.99 -2.17
CA ASN A 121 -17.23 27.81 -2.49
C ASN A 121 -16.74 28.65 -1.31
N ARG A 122 -16.75 28.04 -0.12
CA ARG A 122 -16.26 28.65 1.13
C ARG A 122 -15.74 27.58 2.07
N THR A 123 -14.97 27.99 3.06
CA THR A 123 -14.48 27.09 4.11
C THR A 123 -15.66 26.53 4.92
N ALA A 124 -15.71 25.21 5.09
CA ALA A 124 -16.73 24.57 5.88
C ALA A 124 -16.54 24.85 7.37
N THR A 125 -17.64 25.20 8.06
CA THR A 125 -17.64 25.36 9.51
C THR A 125 -17.96 24.02 10.19
N ASP A 126 -17.70 23.94 11.50
CA ASP A 126 -18.02 22.73 12.27
C ASP A 126 -19.52 22.42 12.20
N GLU A 127 -20.37 23.44 12.24
CA GLU A 127 -21.82 23.29 12.11
C GLU A 127 -22.22 22.74 10.75
N ASP A 128 -21.56 23.20 9.69
CA ASP A 128 -21.81 22.69 8.33
C ASP A 128 -21.46 21.23 8.21
N ILE A 129 -20.32 20.83 8.75
CA ILE A 129 -19.83 19.45 8.72
C ILE A 129 -20.77 18.54 9.50
N ALA A 130 -21.15 18.93 10.71
CA ALA A 130 -22.09 18.16 11.52
C ALA A 130 -23.43 17.96 10.81
N ARG A 131 -23.93 18.99 10.16
CA ARG A 131 -25.19 18.94 9.40
C ARG A 131 -25.08 17.99 8.21
N GLU A 132 -23.98 18.05 7.48
CA GLU A 132 -23.75 17.16 6.33
C GLU A 132 -23.66 15.70 6.76
N LEU A 133 -23.07 15.44 7.92
CA LEU A 133 -22.96 14.08 8.49
C LEU A 133 -24.24 13.63 9.20
N ASN A 134 -25.22 14.51 9.33
CA ASN A 134 -26.50 14.23 10.01
C ASN A 134 -26.30 13.85 11.48
N ILE A 135 -25.40 14.54 12.16
CA ILE A 135 -25.12 14.38 13.59
C ILE A 135 -25.19 15.74 14.28
N SER A 136 -25.30 15.72 15.60
CA SER A 136 -25.27 16.96 16.39
C SER A 136 -23.84 17.52 16.42
N LEU A 137 -23.73 18.81 16.68
CA LEU A 137 -22.43 19.45 16.87
C LEU A 137 -21.69 18.84 18.06
N GLU A 138 -22.41 18.52 19.12
CA GLU A 138 -21.85 17.84 20.30
C GLU A 138 -21.24 16.47 19.92
N GLU A 139 -21.99 15.67 19.17
CA GLU A 139 -21.51 14.37 18.70
C GLU A 139 -20.27 14.52 17.79
N TYR A 140 -20.29 15.53 16.90
CA TYR A 140 -19.18 15.80 16.00
C TYR A 140 -17.88 16.03 16.78
N TYR A 141 -17.93 16.77 17.88
CA TYR A 141 -16.75 17.02 18.69
C TYR A 141 -16.20 15.80 19.42
N THR A 142 -16.97 14.71 19.50
CA THR A 142 -16.50 13.45 20.06
C THR A 142 -15.83 12.54 19.04
N TRP A 143 -15.92 12.88 17.77
CA TRP A 143 -15.38 12.04 16.67
C TRP A 143 -13.85 12.09 16.53
#